data_1d90ff8e8ad316e4f7dcbf5a64d0bff5
#
_entry.id   1d90ff8e8ad316e4f7dcbf5a64d0bff5
#
_cell.length_a   1.000
_cell.length_b   1.000
_cell.length_c   1.000
_cell.angle_alpha   90.00
_cell.angle_beta   90.00
_cell.angle_gamma   90.00
#
_symmetry.space_group_name_H-M   'P 1'
#
loop_
_entity.id
_entity.type
_entity.pdbx_description
1 polymer ?
#
loop_
_entity_poly.entity_id
_entity_poly.type
_entity_poly.pdbx_seq_one_letter_code
_entity_poly.pdbx_strand_id
1 'polypeptide(L)'
;MIVIKRDGREVNYDRSKIIVAISKANDEVPPEEKITEDVIEAIVEYIETRKRKRMLVEDIQDIIEEKLMAEGKYDLAKTYIIYRYKRELVRRANTTDDSILSLIKNSNKDVM
;
A
#
# COMPACT_ATOMS: atom_id res chain seq x y z
N MET A 1 -10.57 12.92 -7.21
CA MET A 1 -10.57 12.65 -5.77
C MET A 1 -9.17 12.87 -5.20
N ILE A 2 -9.10 13.42 -4.02
CA ILE A 2 -7.83 13.68 -3.34
C ILE A 2 -7.59 12.59 -2.30
N VAL A 3 -6.37 12.04 -2.28
CA VAL A 3 -5.95 11.08 -1.27
C VAL A 3 -5.02 11.79 -0.30
N ILE A 4 -5.31 11.64 0.99
CA ILE A 4 -4.50 12.25 2.04
C ILE A 4 -3.54 11.18 2.56
N LYS A 5 -2.25 11.41 2.38
CA LYS A 5 -1.21 10.50 2.81
C LYS A 5 -1.04 10.54 4.33
N ARG A 6 -0.30 9.58 4.88
CA ARG A 6 -0.09 9.49 6.32
C ARG A 6 0.57 10.73 6.90
N ASP A 7 1.42 11.38 6.11
CA ASP A 7 2.12 12.60 6.55
C ASP A 7 1.32 13.85 6.28
N GLY A 8 0.07 13.71 5.86
CA GLY A 8 -0.82 14.85 5.60
C GLY A 8 -0.75 15.39 4.19
N ARG A 9 0.17 14.92 3.36
CA ARG A 9 0.24 15.40 1.98
C ARG A 9 -0.99 14.98 1.21
N GLU A 10 -1.39 15.82 0.28
CA GLU A 10 -2.54 15.56 -0.57
C GLU A 10 -2.06 15.27 -1.98
N VAL A 11 -2.54 14.16 -2.53
CA VAL A 11 -2.19 13.76 -3.89
C VAL A 11 -3.46 13.37 -4.62
N ASN A 12 -3.40 13.42 -5.95
CA ASN A 12 -4.53 12.99 -6.76
C ASN A 12 -4.67 11.47 -6.70
N TYR A 13 -5.91 11.00 -6.67
CA TYR A 13 -6.19 9.58 -6.72
C TYR A 13 -5.68 9.01 -8.04
N ASP A 14 -4.97 7.89 -7.97
CA ASP A 14 -4.41 7.23 -9.13
C ASP A 14 -4.65 5.72 -8.97
N ARG A 15 -5.61 5.19 -9.72
CA ARG A 15 -5.99 3.79 -9.60
C ARG A 15 -4.85 2.85 -9.99
N SER A 16 -3.97 3.29 -10.85
CA SER A 16 -2.86 2.43 -11.27
C SER A 16 -1.93 2.09 -10.12
N LYS A 17 -1.77 2.99 -9.16
CA LYS A 17 -0.95 2.73 -7.98
C LYS A 17 -1.54 1.64 -7.11
N ILE A 18 -2.88 1.62 -7.00
CA ILE A 18 -3.58 0.59 -6.25
C ILE A 18 -3.41 -0.76 -6.94
N ILE A 19 -3.62 -0.78 -8.26
CA ILE A 19 -3.49 -1.99 -9.06
C ILE A 19 -2.08 -2.56 -8.92
N VAL A 20 -1.06 -1.71 -9.03
CA VAL A 20 0.33 -2.14 -8.91
C VAL A 20 0.60 -2.73 -7.53
N ALA A 21 0.12 -2.08 -6.46
CA ALA A 21 0.34 -2.57 -5.11
C ALA A 21 -0.28 -3.95 -4.90
N ILE A 22 -1.51 -4.13 -5.34
CA ILE A 22 -2.18 -5.43 -5.20
C ILE A 22 -1.48 -6.47 -6.07
N SER A 23 -1.10 -6.11 -7.29
CA SER A 23 -0.43 -7.01 -8.21
C SER A 23 0.91 -7.49 -7.68
N LYS A 24 1.67 -6.58 -7.07
CA LYS A 24 2.96 -6.94 -6.48
C LYS A 24 2.79 -7.94 -5.34
N ALA A 25 1.81 -7.73 -4.48
CA ALA A 25 1.52 -8.68 -3.42
C ALA A 25 1.07 -10.01 -4.01
N ASN A 26 0.22 -9.96 -5.04
CA ASN A 26 -0.29 -11.15 -5.70
C ASN A 26 0.83 -12.01 -6.30
N ASP A 27 1.88 -11.38 -6.79
CA ASP A 27 3.02 -12.08 -7.35
C ASP A 27 3.80 -12.88 -6.31
N GLU A 28 3.67 -12.54 -5.05
CA GLU A 28 4.45 -13.16 -3.98
C GLU A 28 3.75 -14.30 -3.28
N VAL A 29 2.51 -14.60 -3.63
CA VAL A 29 1.77 -15.69 -2.99
C VAL A 29 1.72 -16.90 -3.92
N PRO A 30 1.49 -18.10 -3.34
CA PRO A 30 1.36 -19.31 -4.18
C PRO A 30 0.10 -19.25 -5.03
N PRO A 31 0.04 -20.08 -6.10
CA PRO A 31 -1.08 -20.01 -7.05
C PRO A 31 -2.46 -20.14 -6.42
N GLU A 32 -2.60 -20.91 -5.35
CA GLU A 32 -3.89 -21.09 -4.70
C GLU A 32 -4.35 -19.85 -3.94
N GLU A 33 -3.43 -18.95 -3.67
CA GLU A 33 -3.75 -17.68 -2.99
C GLU A 33 -3.88 -16.51 -3.95
N LYS A 34 -3.58 -16.71 -5.23
CA LYS A 34 -3.62 -15.61 -6.18
C LYS A 34 -5.04 -15.25 -6.56
N ILE A 35 -5.25 -13.98 -6.85
CA ILE A 35 -6.51 -13.50 -7.42
C ILE A 35 -6.26 -13.12 -8.86
N THR A 36 -7.34 -13.06 -9.64
CA THR A 36 -7.25 -12.68 -11.04
C THR A 36 -7.27 -11.18 -11.20
N GLU A 37 -6.93 -10.72 -12.39
CA GLU A 37 -7.00 -9.30 -12.71
C GLU A 37 -8.42 -8.76 -12.57
N ASP A 38 -9.42 -9.61 -12.88
CA ASP A 38 -10.81 -9.20 -12.72
C ASP A 38 -11.16 -8.90 -11.27
N VAL A 39 -10.61 -9.69 -10.34
CA VAL A 39 -10.84 -9.46 -8.92
C VAL A 39 -10.15 -8.18 -8.49
N ILE A 40 -8.93 -7.93 -8.95
CA ILE A 40 -8.21 -6.69 -8.66
C ILE A 40 -9.03 -5.50 -9.16
N GLU A 41 -9.52 -5.59 -10.38
CA GLU A 41 -10.33 -4.52 -10.97
C GLU A 41 -11.60 -4.28 -10.17
N ALA A 42 -12.24 -5.36 -9.71
CA ALA A 42 -13.45 -5.26 -8.90
C ALA A 42 -13.17 -4.54 -7.58
N ILE A 43 -12.02 -4.79 -6.97
CA ILE A 43 -11.64 -4.10 -5.74
C ILE A 43 -11.47 -2.61 -5.99
N VAL A 44 -10.78 -2.27 -7.07
CA VAL A 44 -10.56 -0.88 -7.43
C VAL A 44 -11.89 -0.16 -7.71
N GLU A 45 -12.78 -0.82 -8.45
CA GLU A 45 -14.09 -0.27 -8.74
C GLU A 45 -14.91 -0.05 -7.48
N TYR A 46 -14.80 -0.98 -6.53
CA TYR A 46 -15.50 -0.82 -5.26
C TYR A 46 -15.00 0.43 -4.53
N ILE A 47 -13.69 0.64 -4.50
CA ILE A 47 -13.12 1.84 -3.91
C ILE A 47 -13.69 3.08 -4.60
N GLU A 48 -13.77 3.05 -5.93
CA GLU A 48 -14.24 4.17 -6.70
C GLU A 48 -15.72 4.45 -6.50
N THR A 49 -16.51 3.43 -6.19
CA THR A 49 -17.92 3.66 -5.87
C THR A 49 -18.08 4.31 -4.51
N ARG A 50 -17.09 4.18 -3.64
CA ARG A 50 -17.16 4.76 -2.30
C ARG A 50 -16.34 6.03 -2.17
N LYS A 51 -15.75 6.50 -3.27
CA LYS A 51 -14.87 7.65 -3.20
C LYS A 51 -15.63 8.91 -2.82
N ARG A 52 -14.93 9.75 -2.10
CA ARG A 52 -15.40 11.06 -1.67
C ARG A 52 -14.47 12.08 -2.26
N LYS A 53 -14.74 13.37 -2.00
CA LYS A 53 -13.81 14.40 -2.45
C LYS A 53 -12.41 14.16 -1.92
N ARG A 54 -12.31 13.67 -0.67
CA ARG A 54 -11.03 13.42 -0.01
C ARG A 54 -11.16 12.12 0.77
N MET A 55 -10.14 11.28 0.69
CA MET A 55 -10.09 10.04 1.47
C MET A 55 -8.70 9.87 2.05
N LEU A 56 -8.64 9.34 3.26
CA LEU A 56 -7.36 8.97 3.86
C LEU A 56 -6.82 7.73 3.16
N VAL A 57 -5.50 7.69 2.95
CA VAL A 57 -4.89 6.51 2.33
C VAL A 57 -5.15 5.26 3.16
N GLU A 58 -5.20 5.39 4.48
CA GLU A 58 -5.48 4.25 5.37
C GLU A 58 -6.86 3.66 5.10
N ASP A 59 -7.84 4.50 4.82
CA ASP A 59 -9.19 4.02 4.52
C ASP A 59 -9.21 3.20 3.25
N ILE A 60 -8.48 3.64 2.24
CA ILE A 60 -8.35 2.89 0.99
C ILE A 60 -7.69 1.54 1.25
N GLN A 61 -6.61 1.55 2.03
CA GLN A 61 -5.88 0.34 2.37
C GLN A 61 -6.75 -0.64 3.16
N ASP A 62 -7.55 -0.13 4.09
CA ASP A 62 -8.46 -0.96 4.86
C ASP A 62 -9.49 -1.64 3.95
N ILE A 63 -10.02 -0.92 2.98
CA ILE A 63 -10.96 -1.49 2.03
C ILE A 63 -10.31 -2.62 1.24
N ILE A 64 -9.08 -2.43 0.78
CA ILE A 64 -8.36 -3.46 0.04
C ILE A 64 -8.19 -4.70 0.89
N GLU A 65 -7.75 -4.53 2.13
CA GLU A 65 -7.52 -5.65 3.05
C GLU A 65 -8.81 -6.40 3.32
N GLU A 66 -9.90 -5.69 3.56
CA GLU A 66 -11.20 -6.31 3.79
C GLU A 66 -11.67 -7.11 2.58
N LYS A 67 -11.47 -6.57 1.39
CA LYS A 67 -11.89 -7.25 0.16
C LYS A 67 -11.06 -8.51 -0.10
N LEU A 68 -9.76 -8.46 0.18
CA LEU A 68 -8.91 -9.64 0.04
C LEU A 68 -9.32 -10.72 1.02
N MET A 69 -9.66 -10.34 2.25
CA MET A 69 -10.13 -11.28 3.26
C MET A 69 -11.49 -11.87 2.85
N ALA A 70 -12.35 -11.04 2.29
CA ALA A 70 -13.67 -11.50 1.84
C ALA A 70 -13.55 -12.54 0.73
N GLU A 71 -12.47 -12.48 -0.06
CA GLU A 71 -12.20 -13.48 -1.08
C GLU A 71 -11.61 -14.76 -0.49
N GLY A 72 -11.39 -14.78 0.82
CA GLY A 72 -10.76 -15.92 1.48
C GLY A 72 -9.25 -15.99 1.27
N LYS A 73 -8.65 -14.93 0.77
CA LYS A 73 -7.22 -14.90 0.44
C LYS A 73 -6.45 -14.23 1.58
N TYR A 74 -6.40 -14.91 2.73
CA TYR A 74 -5.80 -14.33 3.92
C TYR A 74 -4.29 -14.15 3.79
N ASP A 75 -3.61 -15.08 3.12
CA ASP A 75 -2.18 -14.95 2.89
C ASP A 75 -1.88 -13.78 1.97
N LEU A 76 -2.72 -13.59 0.96
CA LEU A 76 -2.58 -12.45 0.07
C LEU A 76 -2.81 -11.14 0.83
N ALA A 77 -3.82 -11.10 1.69
CA ALA A 77 -4.08 -9.90 2.50
C ALA A 77 -2.88 -9.58 3.38
N LYS A 78 -2.31 -10.59 4.02
CA LYS A 78 -1.14 -10.41 4.87
C LYS A 78 0.06 -9.93 4.04
N THR A 79 0.28 -10.52 2.88
CA THR A 79 1.36 -10.13 1.99
C THR A 79 1.19 -8.68 1.52
N TYR A 80 -0.03 -8.28 1.23
CA TYR A 80 -0.32 -6.91 0.84
C TYR A 80 0.02 -5.93 1.98
N ILE A 81 -0.37 -6.26 3.21
CA ILE A 81 -0.09 -5.42 4.36
C ILE A 81 1.42 -5.25 4.54
N ILE A 82 2.16 -6.35 4.42
CA ILE A 82 3.62 -6.30 4.54
C ILE A 82 4.22 -5.49 3.41
N TYR A 83 3.73 -5.68 2.20
CA TYR A 83 4.23 -4.95 1.04
C TYR A 83 4.05 -3.43 1.21
N ARG A 84 2.86 -2.99 1.60
CA ARG A 84 2.62 -1.56 1.76
C ARG A 84 3.44 -0.97 2.90
N TYR A 85 3.69 -1.77 3.95
CA TYR A 85 4.51 -1.32 5.05
C TYR A 85 5.95 -1.13 4.59
N LYS A 86 6.48 -2.07 3.83
CA LYS A 86 7.83 -1.95 3.27
C LYS A 86 7.95 -0.75 2.36
N ARG A 87 6.93 -0.51 1.53
CA ARG A 87 6.91 0.66 0.66
C ARG A 87 6.93 1.95 1.46
N GLU A 88 6.21 1.97 2.57
CA GLU A 88 6.20 3.14 3.44
C GLU A 88 7.57 3.40 4.01
N LEU A 89 8.25 2.35 4.46
CA LEU A 89 9.61 2.49 5.00
C LEU A 89 10.57 3.00 3.93
N VAL A 90 10.48 2.47 2.72
CA VAL A 90 11.33 2.91 1.62
C VAL A 90 11.08 4.38 1.31
N ARG A 91 9.82 4.79 1.28
CA ARG A 91 9.48 6.18 1.02
C ARG A 91 10.05 7.09 2.09
N ARG A 92 9.97 6.70 3.35
CA ARG A 92 10.55 7.48 4.44
C ARG A 92 12.05 7.62 4.27
N ALA A 93 12.71 6.52 3.92
CA ALA A 93 14.15 6.55 3.71
C ALA A 93 14.54 7.45 2.56
N ASN A 94 13.73 7.45 1.49
CA ASN A 94 14.05 8.24 0.30
C ASN A 94 13.66 9.70 0.39
N THR A 95 12.67 10.00 1.23
CA THR A 95 12.17 11.37 1.33
C THR A 95 12.52 12.04 2.65
N THR A 96 13.25 11.35 3.51
CA THR A 96 13.66 11.93 4.78
C THR A 96 14.66 13.03 4.53
N ASP A 97 14.66 13.97 5.44
CA ASP A 97 15.61 15.06 5.38
C ASP A 97 16.98 14.57 5.84
N ASP A 98 17.94 15.47 5.75
CA ASP A 98 19.32 15.15 6.09
C ASP A 98 19.49 14.72 7.54
N SER A 99 18.68 15.25 8.44
CA SER A 99 18.84 14.90 9.85
C SER A 99 18.48 13.44 10.10
N ILE A 100 17.47 12.93 9.46
CA ILE A 100 17.10 11.53 9.62
C ILE A 100 18.12 10.63 8.95
N LEU A 101 18.60 11.02 7.78
CA LEU A 101 19.64 10.27 7.11
C LEU A 101 20.91 10.25 7.95
N SER A 102 21.24 11.37 8.58
CA SER A 102 22.39 11.43 9.45
C SER A 102 22.26 10.48 10.64
N LEU A 103 21.08 10.43 11.22
CA LEU A 103 20.83 9.51 12.32
C LEU A 103 21.02 8.06 11.90
N ILE A 104 20.48 7.71 10.75
CA ILE A 104 20.63 6.36 10.24
C ILE A 104 22.07 6.05 9.96
N LYS A 105 22.79 6.94 9.34
CA LYS A 105 24.20 6.75 9.04
C LYS A 105 25.02 6.65 10.31
N ASN A 106 24.76 7.47 11.27
CA ASN A 106 25.49 7.44 12.53
C ASN A 106 25.25 6.15 13.28
N SER A 107 24.02 5.74 13.35
CA SER A 107 23.71 4.44 13.95
C SER A 107 24.44 3.33 13.26
N ASN A 108 24.41 3.36 11.97
CA ASN A 108 25.04 2.34 11.17
C ASN A 108 26.55 2.38 11.30
N LYS A 109 27.11 3.54 11.39
CA LYS A 109 28.55 3.65 11.57
C LYS A 109 28.99 3.00 12.86
N ASP A 110 28.18 3.13 13.85
CA ASP A 110 28.51 2.60 15.15
C ASP A 110 28.28 1.12 15.20
N VAL A 111 27.31 0.66 14.53
CA VAL A 111 26.98 -0.74 14.52
C VAL A 111 27.48 -1.38 13.30
N MET A 112 27.70 -0.56 12.40
CA MET A 112 28.14 -1.07 11.17
C MET A 112 29.43 -1.28 11.13
#